data_8d1063afc85cbc2dadf308725b5b505b
#
_entry.id   8d1063afc85cbc2dadf308725b5b505b
#
_cell.length_a   1.000
_cell.length_b   1.000
_cell.length_c   1.000
_cell.angle_alpha   90.00
_cell.angle_beta   90.00
_cell.angle_gamma   90.00
#
_symmetry.space_group_name_H-M   'P 1'
#
loop_
_entity.id
_entity.type
_entity.pdbx_description
1 polymer ?
#
loop_
_entity_poly.entity_id
_entity_poly.type
_entity_poly.pdbx_seq_one_letter_code
_entity_poly.pdbx_strand_id
1 'polypeptide(L)'
;MIDFRYHLVSLISVFLALAVGVVLGAGPLQNSLGTALNDQVTSLRADRNETKTRLEQTEAAVNDRDDYIAAAAGAYLPGALTERKTVLVVLPEAQGGDIDLVTSQLQTAGATIVGRVSLTTVWADAARETFRSTYSGQFAGYLGGAASNDTNAVLGQGLATALTTSGQNATALSDLLTASDTPLMTIDAAPTGPADSLMVIGPRTTVCLLYTSPSPRDLSTSR
;
A
#
# COMPACT_ATOMS: atom_id res chain seq x y z
N MET A 1 33.09 -15.33 -84.79
CA MET A 1 34.07 -15.74 -83.72
C MET A 1 33.86 -14.85 -82.55
N ILE A 2 33.36 -15.44 -81.50
CA ILE A 2 33.10 -14.73 -80.24
C ILE A 2 34.47 -14.54 -79.59
N ASP A 3 34.89 -13.29 -79.40
CA ASP A 3 36.25 -12.95 -78.93
C ASP A 3 36.39 -13.44 -77.47
N PHE A 4 37.24 -14.45 -77.32
CA PHE A 4 37.59 -15.03 -75.99
C PHE A 4 38.07 -13.94 -74.98
N ARG A 5 38.60 -12.87 -75.46
CA ARG A 5 39.02 -11.68 -74.68
C ARG A 5 37.86 -11.02 -73.92
N TYR A 6 36.67 -10.90 -74.50
CA TYR A 6 35.49 -10.32 -73.84
C TYR A 6 34.96 -11.20 -72.78
N HIS A 7 34.98 -12.54 -72.96
CA HIS A 7 34.56 -13.49 -71.93
C HIS A 7 35.51 -13.46 -70.73
N LEU A 8 36.80 -13.33 -70.95
CA LEU A 8 37.77 -13.30 -69.87
C LEU A 8 37.68 -12.00 -69.06
N VAL A 9 37.45 -10.84 -69.69
CA VAL A 9 37.24 -9.55 -68.99
C VAL A 9 35.94 -9.58 -68.21
N SER A 10 34.84 -10.12 -68.75
CA SER A 10 33.57 -10.25 -68.04
C SER A 10 33.70 -11.14 -66.79
N LEU A 11 34.42 -12.25 -66.91
CA LEU A 11 34.60 -13.20 -65.79
C LEU A 11 35.44 -12.57 -64.66
N ILE A 12 36.53 -11.84 -65.04
CA ILE A 12 37.38 -11.11 -64.10
C ILE A 12 36.54 -10.04 -63.35
N SER A 13 35.66 -9.32 -64.04
CA SER A 13 34.81 -8.27 -63.43
C SER A 13 33.85 -8.87 -62.43
N VAL A 14 33.26 -10.03 -62.73
CA VAL A 14 32.33 -10.71 -61.80
C VAL A 14 33.08 -11.18 -60.57
N PHE A 15 34.27 -11.80 -60.76
CA PHE A 15 35.05 -12.24 -59.57
C PHE A 15 35.53 -11.06 -58.72
N LEU A 16 35.91 -9.94 -59.35
CA LEU A 16 36.33 -8.76 -58.63
C LEU A 16 35.17 -8.12 -57.85
N ALA A 17 33.99 -8.05 -58.47
CA ALA A 17 32.79 -7.55 -57.80
C ALA A 17 32.40 -8.46 -56.62
N LEU A 18 32.51 -9.78 -56.79
CA LEU A 18 32.21 -10.75 -55.72
C LEU A 18 33.22 -10.68 -54.58
N ALA A 19 34.52 -10.52 -54.92
CA ALA A 19 35.59 -10.35 -53.92
C ALA A 19 35.38 -9.06 -53.09
N VAL A 20 35.04 -7.95 -53.74
CA VAL A 20 34.73 -6.70 -53.05
C VAL A 20 33.47 -6.83 -52.21
N GLY A 21 32.43 -7.49 -52.71
CA GLY A 21 31.20 -7.73 -51.99
C GLY A 21 31.40 -8.57 -50.70
N VAL A 22 32.25 -9.59 -50.79
CA VAL A 22 32.59 -10.44 -49.61
C VAL A 22 33.40 -9.66 -48.56
N VAL A 23 34.40 -8.87 -49.02
CA VAL A 23 35.25 -8.07 -48.12
C VAL A 23 34.44 -6.97 -47.42
N LEU A 24 33.52 -6.31 -48.11
CA LEU A 24 32.65 -5.28 -47.52
C LEU A 24 31.53 -5.87 -46.67
N GLY A 25 31.03 -7.07 -47.02
CA GLY A 25 29.92 -7.70 -46.31
C GLY A 25 30.32 -8.47 -45.03
N ALA A 26 31.55 -8.96 -44.98
CA ALA A 26 31.96 -9.86 -43.89
C ALA A 26 32.78 -9.21 -42.76
N GLY A 27 33.19 -7.95 -42.88
CA GLY A 27 34.23 -7.45 -41.97
C GLY A 27 33.78 -6.54 -40.82
N PRO A 28 33.33 -5.33 -41.04
CA PRO A 28 33.23 -4.34 -39.95
C PRO A 28 31.94 -4.35 -39.17
N LEU A 29 30.81 -4.76 -39.76
CA LEU A 29 29.50 -4.68 -39.14
C LEU A 29 29.23 -5.76 -38.05
N GLN A 30 29.79 -6.96 -38.22
CA GLN A 30 29.60 -8.04 -37.23
C GLN A 30 30.37 -7.79 -35.92
N ASN A 31 31.56 -7.23 -35.99
CA ASN A 31 32.35 -6.93 -34.80
C ASN A 31 31.80 -5.77 -33.99
N SER A 32 31.28 -4.72 -34.65
CA SER A 32 30.73 -3.56 -33.95
C SER A 32 29.40 -3.86 -33.23
N LEU A 33 28.53 -4.67 -33.86
CA LEU A 33 27.29 -5.14 -33.25
C LEU A 33 27.55 -6.10 -32.05
N GLY A 34 28.52 -7.03 -32.22
CA GLY A 34 28.91 -7.95 -31.17
C GLY A 34 29.49 -7.23 -29.96
N THR A 35 30.33 -6.23 -30.15
CA THR A 35 30.91 -5.43 -29.07
C THR A 35 29.84 -4.57 -28.41
N ALA A 36 28.99 -3.88 -29.17
CA ALA A 36 27.89 -3.06 -28.60
C ALA A 36 26.89 -3.90 -27.78
N LEU A 37 26.53 -5.09 -28.26
CA LEU A 37 25.66 -6.00 -27.50
C LEU A 37 26.34 -6.52 -26.21
N ASN A 38 27.61 -6.86 -26.28
CA ASN A 38 28.37 -7.32 -25.13
C ASN A 38 28.53 -6.21 -24.08
N ASP A 39 28.78 -4.98 -24.50
CA ASP A 39 28.86 -3.80 -23.65
C ASP A 39 27.51 -3.52 -22.99
N GLN A 40 26.42 -3.64 -23.75
CA GLN A 40 25.06 -3.48 -23.24
C GLN A 40 24.69 -4.57 -22.24
N VAL A 41 25.04 -5.82 -22.51
CA VAL A 41 24.84 -6.93 -21.55
C VAL A 41 25.66 -6.72 -20.29
N THR A 42 26.89 -6.24 -20.41
CA THR A 42 27.76 -5.96 -19.26
C THR A 42 27.21 -4.80 -18.43
N SER A 43 26.75 -3.73 -19.07
CA SER A 43 26.10 -2.61 -18.40
C SER A 43 24.82 -3.05 -17.66
N LEU A 44 23.95 -3.81 -18.32
CA LEU A 44 22.73 -4.33 -17.70
C LEU A 44 23.00 -5.25 -16.50
N ARG A 45 24.07 -6.03 -16.58
CA ARG A 45 24.51 -6.87 -15.42
C ARG A 45 25.03 -6.02 -14.27
N ALA A 46 25.77 -4.96 -14.56
CA ALA A 46 26.24 -4.02 -13.56
C ALA A 46 25.06 -3.30 -12.88
N ASP A 47 24.11 -2.76 -13.66
CA ASP A 47 22.91 -2.08 -13.16
C ASP A 47 22.04 -3.02 -12.32
N ARG A 48 21.89 -4.27 -12.77
CA ARG A 48 21.15 -5.29 -12.00
C ARG A 48 21.83 -5.59 -10.67
N ASN A 49 23.14 -5.75 -10.67
CA ASN A 49 23.89 -6.02 -9.44
C ASN A 49 23.84 -4.83 -8.47
N GLU A 50 23.97 -3.62 -9.00
CA GLU A 50 23.82 -2.40 -8.19
C GLU A 50 22.42 -2.30 -7.58
N THR A 51 21.37 -2.53 -8.39
CA THR A 51 19.99 -2.55 -7.91
C THR A 51 19.77 -3.61 -6.83
N LYS A 52 20.34 -4.80 -7.02
CA LYS A 52 20.27 -5.88 -6.03
C LYS A 52 20.94 -5.47 -4.72
N THR A 53 22.15 -4.91 -4.79
CA THR A 53 22.87 -4.45 -3.59
C THR A 53 22.12 -3.34 -2.86
N ARG A 54 21.51 -2.39 -3.61
CA ARG A 54 20.66 -1.35 -3.00
C ARG A 54 19.42 -1.94 -2.32
N LEU A 55 18.80 -2.95 -2.95
CA LEU A 55 17.65 -3.64 -2.35
C LEU A 55 18.06 -4.32 -1.04
N GLU A 56 19.13 -5.10 -1.05
CA GLU A 56 19.65 -5.78 0.14
C GLU A 56 19.99 -4.79 1.28
N GLN A 57 20.61 -3.66 0.95
CA GLN A 57 20.90 -2.59 1.92
C GLN A 57 19.61 -1.96 2.47
N THR A 58 18.61 -1.76 1.61
CA THR A 58 17.32 -1.20 2.04
C THR A 58 16.57 -2.17 2.94
N GLU A 59 16.56 -3.46 2.58
CA GLU A 59 15.95 -4.51 3.39
C GLU A 59 16.63 -4.63 4.77
N ALA A 60 17.95 -4.59 4.81
CA ALA A 60 18.71 -4.59 6.06
C ALA A 60 18.34 -3.38 6.93
N ALA A 61 18.32 -2.18 6.34
CA ALA A 61 17.97 -0.95 7.07
C ALA A 61 16.50 -0.96 7.57
N VAL A 62 15.58 -1.57 6.82
CA VAL A 62 14.18 -1.77 7.26
C VAL A 62 14.14 -2.73 8.44
N ASN A 63 14.82 -3.87 8.37
CA ASN A 63 14.87 -4.84 9.45
C ASN A 63 15.48 -4.25 10.73
N ASP A 64 16.61 -3.54 10.63
CA ASP A 64 17.23 -2.87 11.77
C ASP A 64 16.28 -1.87 12.43
N ARG A 65 15.52 -1.13 11.62
CA ARG A 65 14.51 -0.19 12.13
C ARG A 65 13.36 -0.92 12.82
N ASP A 66 12.89 -2.02 12.25
CA ASP A 66 11.79 -2.80 12.80
C ASP A 66 12.21 -3.47 14.11
N ASP A 67 13.44 -3.96 14.20
CA ASP A 67 14.03 -4.48 15.44
C ASP A 67 14.14 -3.39 16.52
N TYR A 68 14.56 -2.18 16.13
CA TYR A 68 14.60 -1.05 17.08
C TYR A 68 13.19 -0.69 17.58
N ILE A 69 12.19 -0.64 16.69
CA ILE A 69 10.80 -0.37 17.07
C ILE A 69 10.28 -1.47 18.01
N ALA A 70 10.56 -2.73 17.71
CA ALA A 70 10.15 -3.86 18.55
C ALA A 70 10.81 -3.79 19.96
N ALA A 71 12.09 -3.49 20.01
CA ALA A 71 12.81 -3.31 21.28
C ALA A 71 12.27 -2.11 22.09
N ALA A 72 12.02 -0.99 21.45
CA ALA A 72 11.42 0.19 22.07
C ALA A 72 10.00 -0.10 22.56
N ALA A 73 9.19 -0.77 21.76
CA ALA A 73 7.85 -1.21 22.17
C ALA A 73 7.91 -2.12 23.40
N GLY A 74 8.82 -3.09 23.42
CA GLY A 74 9.03 -3.97 24.57
C GLY A 74 9.42 -3.23 25.85
N ALA A 75 10.11 -2.10 25.73
CA ALA A 75 10.53 -1.29 26.89
C ALA A 75 9.44 -0.33 27.40
N TYR A 76 8.62 0.24 26.50
CA TYR A 76 7.70 1.32 26.83
C TYR A 76 6.22 0.89 26.92
N LEU A 77 5.83 -0.18 26.23
CA LEU A 77 4.43 -0.63 26.24
C LEU A 77 3.96 -1.25 27.54
N PRO A 78 4.74 -2.11 28.24
CA PRO A 78 4.22 -2.80 29.42
C PRO A 78 3.67 -1.83 30.47
N GLY A 79 2.38 -1.97 30.77
CA GLY A 79 1.69 -1.16 31.77
C GLY A 79 1.27 0.26 31.32
N ALA A 80 1.59 0.69 30.09
CA ALA A 80 1.28 2.04 29.60
C ALA A 80 -0.25 2.32 29.54
N LEU A 81 -1.07 1.29 29.39
CA LEU A 81 -2.53 1.37 29.31
C LEU A 81 -3.22 0.58 30.45
N THR A 82 -2.55 0.44 31.57
CA THR A 82 -3.13 -0.24 32.75
C THR A 82 -4.46 0.42 33.13
N GLU A 83 -5.47 -0.41 33.40
CA GLU A 83 -6.84 -0.01 33.75
C GLU A 83 -7.62 0.71 32.61
N ARG A 84 -7.06 0.86 31.43
CA ARG A 84 -7.77 1.43 30.29
C ARG A 84 -8.62 0.38 29.57
N LYS A 85 -9.88 0.72 29.36
CA LYS A 85 -10.82 -0.10 28.58
C LYS A 85 -10.82 0.37 27.14
N THR A 86 -10.54 -0.55 26.22
CA THR A 86 -10.44 -0.23 24.79
C THR A 86 -11.40 -1.10 23.99
N VAL A 87 -12.13 -0.51 23.04
CA VAL A 87 -12.87 -1.23 22.01
C VAL A 87 -12.08 -1.19 20.72
N LEU A 88 -12.01 -2.33 20.03
CA LEU A 88 -11.45 -2.43 18.69
C LEU A 88 -12.51 -2.12 17.65
N VAL A 89 -12.22 -1.18 16.76
CA VAL A 89 -13.05 -0.83 15.61
C VAL A 89 -12.28 -1.24 14.35
N VAL A 90 -12.76 -2.26 13.68
CA VAL A 90 -12.13 -2.82 12.49
C VAL A 90 -12.77 -2.20 11.26
N LEU A 91 -11.99 -1.57 10.41
CA LEU A 91 -12.46 -1.03 9.13
C LEU A 91 -12.52 -2.15 8.07
N PRO A 92 -13.32 -1.97 7.00
CA PRO A 92 -13.33 -2.89 5.88
C PRO A 92 -11.92 -3.12 5.31
N GLU A 93 -11.65 -4.34 4.86
CA GLU A 93 -10.37 -4.77 4.26
C GLU A 93 -9.17 -4.75 5.23
N ALA A 94 -9.35 -4.53 6.51
CA ALA A 94 -8.29 -4.70 7.50
C ALA A 94 -7.81 -6.16 7.52
N GLN A 95 -6.49 -6.37 7.61
CA GLN A 95 -5.91 -7.71 7.59
C GLN A 95 -6.00 -8.35 8.98
N GLY A 96 -6.36 -9.65 9.03
CA GLY A 96 -6.45 -10.39 10.29
C GLY A 96 -5.17 -10.35 11.12
N GLY A 97 -4.01 -10.46 10.46
CA GLY A 97 -2.72 -10.38 11.14
C GLY A 97 -2.46 -9.02 11.83
N ASP A 98 -2.99 -7.92 11.29
CA ASP A 98 -2.87 -6.60 11.91
C ASP A 98 -3.79 -6.49 13.13
N ILE A 99 -4.98 -7.08 13.07
CA ILE A 99 -5.92 -7.14 14.18
C ILE A 99 -5.30 -7.93 15.34
N ASP A 100 -4.71 -9.08 15.05
CA ASP A 100 -4.07 -9.93 16.06
C ASP A 100 -2.86 -9.24 16.69
N LEU A 101 -2.03 -8.57 15.85
CA LEU A 101 -0.88 -7.83 16.34
C LEU A 101 -1.29 -6.68 17.27
N VAL A 102 -2.23 -5.83 16.84
CA VAL A 102 -2.71 -4.71 17.65
C VAL A 102 -3.35 -5.21 18.95
N THR A 103 -4.13 -6.29 18.86
CA THR A 103 -4.73 -6.94 20.04
C THR A 103 -3.65 -7.37 21.06
N SER A 104 -2.62 -8.06 20.59
CA SER A 104 -1.49 -8.49 21.43
C SER A 104 -0.73 -7.31 22.05
N GLN A 105 -0.48 -6.25 21.26
CA GLN A 105 0.22 -5.07 21.77
C GLN A 105 -0.60 -4.31 22.83
N LEU A 106 -1.91 -4.19 22.66
CA LEU A 106 -2.81 -3.59 23.66
C LEU A 106 -2.82 -4.40 24.96
N GLN A 107 -2.86 -5.73 24.86
CA GLN A 107 -2.77 -6.61 26.03
C GLN A 107 -1.42 -6.48 26.75
N THR A 108 -0.32 -6.41 25.99
CA THR A 108 1.03 -6.17 26.53
C THR A 108 1.09 -4.81 27.23
N ALA A 109 0.42 -3.81 26.70
CA ALA A 109 0.30 -2.49 27.32
C ALA A 109 -0.58 -2.47 28.58
N GLY A 110 -1.26 -3.57 28.89
CA GLY A 110 -2.15 -3.68 30.06
C GLY A 110 -3.57 -3.18 29.83
N ALA A 111 -3.97 -2.92 28.57
CA ALA A 111 -5.34 -2.52 28.24
C ALA A 111 -6.31 -3.69 28.35
N THR A 112 -7.51 -3.42 28.83
CA THR A 112 -8.62 -4.37 28.81
C THR A 112 -9.43 -4.16 27.54
N ILE A 113 -9.44 -5.14 26.63
CA ILE A 113 -10.28 -5.10 25.45
C ILE A 113 -11.69 -5.49 25.83
N VAL A 114 -12.61 -4.53 25.81
CA VAL A 114 -13.99 -4.72 26.27
C VAL A 114 -14.95 -5.08 25.14
N GLY A 115 -14.52 -4.99 23.88
CA GLY A 115 -15.35 -5.38 22.73
C GLY A 115 -14.62 -5.22 21.41
N ARG A 116 -15.20 -5.81 20.36
CA ARG A 116 -14.75 -5.63 18.98
C ARG A 116 -15.94 -5.47 18.04
N VAL A 117 -15.86 -4.47 17.19
CA VAL A 117 -16.87 -4.17 16.18
C VAL A 117 -16.19 -3.99 14.82
N SER A 118 -16.86 -4.40 13.75
CA SER A 118 -16.40 -4.21 12.38
C SER A 118 -17.32 -3.25 11.65
N LEU A 119 -16.76 -2.24 11.03
CA LEU A 119 -17.48 -1.35 10.14
C LEU A 119 -17.66 -2.01 8.77
N THR A 120 -18.84 -1.82 8.18
CA THR A 120 -19.12 -2.36 6.86
C THR A 120 -18.63 -1.44 5.75
N THR A 121 -18.58 -1.94 4.52
CA THR A 121 -18.20 -1.14 3.34
C THR A 121 -19.11 0.07 3.12
N VAL A 122 -20.31 0.07 3.70
CA VAL A 122 -21.28 1.20 3.62
C VAL A 122 -20.69 2.51 4.14
N TRP A 123 -19.71 2.46 5.06
CA TRP A 123 -19.04 3.65 5.58
C TRP A 123 -18.21 4.39 4.53
N ALA A 124 -17.58 3.67 3.62
CA ALA A 124 -16.62 4.20 2.65
C ALA A 124 -17.19 4.26 1.21
N ASP A 125 -18.27 3.53 0.92
CA ASP A 125 -18.85 3.44 -0.41
C ASP A 125 -19.52 4.77 -0.80
N ALA A 126 -19.00 5.41 -1.85
CA ALA A 126 -19.54 6.65 -2.39
C ALA A 126 -21.01 6.49 -2.88
N ALA A 127 -21.37 5.30 -3.38
CA ALA A 127 -22.75 5.02 -3.81
C ALA A 127 -23.75 5.00 -2.65
N ARG A 128 -23.30 4.93 -1.41
CA ARG A 128 -24.10 4.92 -0.19
C ARG A 128 -24.17 6.28 0.54
N GLU A 129 -23.70 7.34 -0.07
CA GLU A 129 -23.70 8.68 0.55
C GLU A 129 -25.09 9.15 0.96
N THR A 130 -26.08 8.99 0.09
CA THR A 130 -27.49 9.35 0.41
C THR A 130 -28.04 8.54 1.58
N PHE A 131 -27.70 7.25 1.65
CA PHE A 131 -28.07 6.41 2.78
C PHE A 131 -27.43 6.91 4.08
N ARG A 132 -26.13 7.20 4.09
CA ARG A 132 -25.43 7.75 5.26
C ARG A 132 -26.00 9.10 5.68
N SER A 133 -26.32 9.98 4.74
CA SER A 133 -26.93 11.28 5.02
C SER A 133 -28.30 11.15 5.70
N THR A 134 -29.13 10.22 5.24
CA THR A 134 -30.42 9.95 5.87
C THR A 134 -30.25 9.40 7.29
N TYR A 135 -29.31 8.48 7.48
CA TYR A 135 -29.00 7.92 8.79
C TYR A 135 -28.44 8.96 9.75
N SER A 136 -27.56 9.85 9.31
CA SER A 136 -26.95 10.87 10.17
C SER A 136 -28.01 11.79 10.80
N GLY A 137 -29.10 12.07 10.09
CA GLY A 137 -30.23 12.81 10.65
C GLY A 137 -30.88 12.15 11.88
N GLN A 138 -30.91 10.82 11.90
CA GLN A 138 -31.44 10.06 13.08
C GLN A 138 -30.46 10.12 14.26
N PHE A 139 -29.15 10.06 14.00
CA PHE A 139 -28.11 10.13 15.03
C PHE A 139 -28.08 11.48 15.74
N ALA A 140 -28.31 12.58 15.01
CA ALA A 140 -28.28 13.94 15.55
C ALA A 140 -29.19 14.10 16.79
N GLY A 141 -30.33 13.40 16.82
CA GLY A 141 -31.25 13.41 17.94
C GLY A 141 -30.69 12.85 19.24
N TYR A 142 -29.73 11.94 19.17
CA TYR A 142 -29.08 11.28 20.32
C TYR A 142 -27.76 11.92 20.74
N LEU A 143 -27.17 12.78 19.89
CA LEU A 143 -25.88 13.43 20.13
C LEU A 143 -26.01 14.79 20.86
N GLY A 144 -27.21 15.30 21.02
CA GLY A 144 -27.44 16.62 21.60
C GLY A 144 -26.94 17.77 20.72
N GLY A 145 -26.81 18.98 21.27
CA GLY A 145 -26.45 20.18 20.53
C GLY A 145 -25.01 20.25 19.97
N ALA A 146 -24.24 19.21 20.08
CA ALA A 146 -22.85 19.12 19.59
C ALA A 146 -22.73 18.41 18.23
N ALA A 147 -23.85 18.07 17.57
CA ALA A 147 -23.82 17.40 16.28
C ALA A 147 -23.20 18.30 15.20
N SER A 148 -22.22 17.75 14.46
CA SER A 148 -21.63 18.40 13.30
C SER A 148 -22.65 18.51 12.15
N ASN A 149 -22.40 19.42 11.20
CA ASN A 149 -23.15 19.47 9.94
C ASN A 149 -22.60 18.47 8.89
N ASP A 150 -21.47 17.84 9.15
CA ASP A 150 -20.87 16.83 8.28
C ASP A 150 -21.45 15.45 8.61
N THR A 151 -21.97 14.76 7.58
CA THR A 151 -22.56 13.42 7.70
C THR A 151 -21.62 12.39 8.33
N ASN A 152 -20.37 12.37 7.88
CA ASN A 152 -19.42 11.38 8.35
C ASN A 152 -18.97 11.69 9.80
N ALA A 153 -18.85 12.96 10.13
CA ALA A 153 -18.55 13.39 11.49
C ALA A 153 -19.68 13.01 12.47
N VAL A 154 -20.95 13.20 12.07
CA VAL A 154 -22.11 12.79 12.88
C VAL A 154 -22.14 11.29 13.10
N LEU A 155 -21.92 10.49 12.06
CA LEU A 155 -21.89 9.03 12.18
C LEU A 155 -20.71 8.57 13.05
N GLY A 156 -19.53 9.16 12.87
CA GLY A 156 -18.35 8.87 13.71
C GLY A 156 -18.57 9.24 15.17
N GLN A 157 -19.21 10.36 15.43
CA GLN A 157 -19.60 10.81 16.75
C GLN A 157 -20.62 9.86 17.41
N GLY A 158 -21.61 9.39 16.60
CA GLY A 158 -22.57 8.37 17.03
C GLY A 158 -21.91 7.05 17.38
N LEU A 159 -20.99 6.56 16.57
CA LEU A 159 -20.21 5.37 16.85
C LEU A 159 -19.39 5.54 18.14
N ALA A 160 -18.68 6.65 18.29
CA ALA A 160 -17.91 6.94 19.48
C ALA A 160 -18.81 6.95 20.73
N THR A 161 -19.95 7.65 20.67
CA THR A 161 -20.90 7.70 21.79
C THR A 161 -21.48 6.33 22.13
N ALA A 162 -21.84 5.53 21.13
CA ALA A 162 -22.36 4.18 21.34
C ALA A 162 -21.37 3.26 22.07
N LEU A 163 -20.06 3.44 21.83
CA LEU A 163 -19.01 2.55 22.35
C LEU A 163 -18.33 3.08 23.62
N THR A 164 -18.34 4.41 23.86
CA THR A 164 -17.64 5.01 25.01
C THR A 164 -18.56 5.47 26.13
N THR A 165 -19.86 5.51 25.89
CA THR A 165 -20.81 5.93 26.93
C THR A 165 -21.77 4.79 27.30
N SER A 166 -22.52 4.97 28.35
CA SER A 166 -23.58 4.04 28.76
C SER A 166 -24.92 4.79 28.87
N GLY A 167 -26.02 4.04 28.78
CA GLY A 167 -27.36 4.57 28.89
C GLY A 167 -28.19 4.47 27.61
N GLN A 168 -29.42 5.02 27.64
CA GLN A 168 -30.39 4.84 26.58
C GLN A 168 -29.92 5.36 25.22
N ASN A 169 -29.22 6.49 25.20
CA ASN A 169 -28.70 7.06 23.93
C ASN A 169 -27.62 6.16 23.32
N ALA A 170 -26.71 5.62 24.12
CA ALA A 170 -25.67 4.71 23.62
C ALA A 170 -26.30 3.44 23.05
N THR A 171 -27.29 2.86 23.73
CA THR A 171 -28.02 1.66 23.25
C THR A 171 -28.76 1.98 21.95
N ALA A 172 -29.49 3.08 21.90
CA ALA A 172 -30.23 3.48 20.69
C ALA A 172 -29.30 3.72 19.48
N LEU A 173 -28.14 4.35 19.70
CA LEU A 173 -27.12 4.54 18.65
C LEU A 173 -26.51 3.21 18.19
N SER A 174 -26.24 2.29 19.13
CA SER A 174 -25.76 0.94 18.80
C SER A 174 -26.81 0.17 17.98
N ASP A 175 -28.07 0.24 18.36
CA ASP A 175 -29.18 -0.37 17.64
C ASP A 175 -29.31 0.21 16.23
N LEU A 176 -29.21 1.53 16.08
CA LEU A 176 -29.22 2.19 14.78
C LEU A 176 -28.04 1.75 13.89
N LEU A 177 -26.86 1.59 14.47
CA LEU A 177 -25.68 1.15 13.72
C LEU A 177 -25.81 -0.30 13.19
N THR A 178 -26.58 -1.13 13.90
CA THR A 178 -26.69 -2.59 13.62
C THR A 178 -28.03 -3.00 12.99
N ALA A 179 -29.07 -2.18 13.07
CA ALA A 179 -30.51 -2.53 12.86
C ALA A 179 -31.00 -2.51 11.41
N SER A 180 -30.15 -2.61 10.40
CA SER A 180 -30.57 -2.53 9.00
C SER A 180 -30.23 -3.80 8.24
N ASP A 181 -30.93 -4.07 7.13
CA ASP A 181 -30.54 -5.10 6.16
C ASP A 181 -29.14 -4.80 5.56
N THR A 182 -28.69 -3.54 5.69
CA THR A 182 -27.35 -3.08 5.36
C THR A 182 -26.77 -2.32 6.55
N PRO A 183 -26.32 -3.03 7.60
CA PRO A 183 -25.83 -2.41 8.82
C PRO A 183 -24.58 -1.58 8.56
N LEU A 184 -24.42 -0.49 9.30
CA LEU A 184 -23.19 0.30 9.30
C LEU A 184 -22.07 -0.39 10.09
N MET A 185 -22.44 -1.20 11.09
CA MET A 185 -21.55 -1.88 12.01
C MET A 185 -22.04 -3.29 12.29
N THR A 186 -21.11 -4.24 12.43
CA THR A 186 -21.35 -5.57 12.98
C THR A 186 -20.61 -5.74 14.29
N ILE A 187 -21.19 -6.50 15.22
CA ILE A 187 -20.59 -6.76 16.53
C ILE A 187 -19.90 -8.13 16.46
N ASP A 188 -18.58 -8.15 16.45
CA ASP A 188 -17.78 -9.38 16.47
C ASP A 188 -17.61 -9.95 17.87
N ALA A 189 -17.40 -9.05 18.86
CA ALA A 189 -17.40 -9.36 20.27
C ALA A 189 -18.18 -8.26 21.01
N ALA A 190 -19.27 -8.63 21.65
CA ALA A 190 -20.17 -7.69 22.32
C ALA A 190 -19.42 -6.89 23.41
N PRO A 191 -19.56 -5.54 23.40
CA PRO A 191 -18.94 -4.73 24.44
C PRO A 191 -19.48 -5.09 25.82
N THR A 192 -18.58 -5.35 26.78
CA THR A 192 -18.91 -5.66 28.16
C THR A 192 -19.16 -4.43 29.03
N GLY A 193 -18.99 -3.23 28.46
CA GLY A 193 -19.19 -1.94 29.10
C GLY A 193 -18.63 -0.80 28.26
N PRO A 194 -18.78 0.45 28.71
CA PRO A 194 -18.24 1.60 28.01
C PRO A 194 -16.71 1.56 27.96
N ALA A 195 -16.14 1.97 26.83
CA ALA A 195 -14.72 2.05 26.63
C ALA A 195 -14.19 3.47 26.94
N ASP A 196 -12.96 3.54 27.45
CA ASP A 196 -12.23 4.81 27.62
C ASP A 196 -11.60 5.29 26.32
N SER A 197 -11.34 4.36 25.39
CA SER A 197 -10.69 4.63 24.10
C SER A 197 -11.15 3.68 23.02
N LEU A 198 -11.06 4.16 21.77
CA LEU A 198 -11.32 3.37 20.58
C LEU A 198 -9.99 3.19 19.81
N MET A 199 -9.68 1.94 19.46
CA MET A 199 -8.57 1.63 18.57
C MET A 199 -9.14 1.25 17.21
N VAL A 200 -8.86 2.09 16.20
CA VAL A 200 -9.33 1.88 14.83
C VAL A 200 -8.23 1.19 14.04
N ILE A 201 -8.57 0.05 13.44
CA ILE A 201 -7.66 -0.75 12.60
C ILE A 201 -8.17 -0.70 11.18
N GLY A 202 -7.37 -0.12 10.28
CA GLY A 202 -7.70 0.03 8.87
C GLY A 202 -6.90 -0.89 7.96
N PRO A 203 -7.24 -0.92 6.65
CA PRO A 203 -6.47 -1.63 5.65
C PRO A 203 -5.09 -0.98 5.48
N ARG A 204 -4.10 -1.80 5.15
CA ARG A 204 -2.79 -1.28 4.72
C ARG A 204 -2.98 -0.60 3.37
N THR A 205 -2.78 0.70 3.32
CA THR A 205 -2.67 1.39 2.04
C THR A 205 -1.38 0.95 1.37
N THR A 206 -1.49 0.38 0.18
CA THR A 206 -0.35 0.20 -0.72
C THR A 206 0.07 1.57 -1.24
N VAL A 207 0.69 2.37 -0.39
CA VAL A 207 1.36 3.58 -0.85
C VAL A 207 2.59 3.11 -1.61
N CYS A 208 2.52 3.20 -2.93
CA CYS A 208 3.69 3.00 -3.78
C CYS A 208 4.66 4.15 -3.50
N LEU A 209 5.57 3.96 -2.55
CA LEU A 209 6.62 4.92 -2.18
C LEU A 209 7.63 5.17 -3.30
N LEU A 210 7.43 4.56 -4.48
CA LEU A 210 8.28 4.71 -5.66
C LEU A 210 8.26 6.12 -6.30
N TYR A 211 7.40 7.04 -5.83
CA TYR A 211 7.22 8.34 -6.48
C TYR A 211 7.54 9.58 -5.62
N THR A 212 8.08 9.43 -4.43
CA THR A 212 8.37 10.59 -3.56
C THR A 212 9.84 10.99 -3.49
N SER A 213 10.74 10.26 -4.14
CA SER A 213 12.13 10.67 -4.30
C SER A 213 12.35 11.16 -5.73
N PRO A 214 12.66 12.44 -5.97
CA PRO A 214 13.07 12.87 -7.29
C PRO A 214 14.31 12.07 -7.69
N SER A 215 14.25 11.45 -8.87
CA SER A 215 15.38 10.72 -9.44
C SER A 215 16.59 11.66 -9.52
N PRO A 216 17.81 11.20 -9.21
CA PRO A 216 19.01 12.02 -9.42
C PRO A 216 19.16 12.54 -10.84
N ARG A 217 18.43 11.99 -11.82
CA ARG A 217 18.39 12.46 -13.20
C ARG A 217 17.52 13.70 -13.39
N ASP A 218 16.55 13.95 -12.52
CA ASP A 218 15.65 15.11 -12.63
C ASP A 218 16.31 16.42 -12.14
N LEU A 219 17.45 16.31 -11.43
CA LEU A 219 18.23 17.45 -10.95
C LEU A 219 19.26 17.94 -11.97
N SER A 220 19.47 17.26 -13.10
CA SER A 220 20.50 17.61 -14.10
C SER A 220 19.99 18.43 -15.29
N THR A 221 18.70 18.73 -15.37
CA THR A 221 18.10 19.44 -16.52
C THR A 221 17.72 20.90 -16.28
N SER A 222 18.15 21.50 -15.15
CA SER A 222 18.02 22.95 -14.97
C SER A 222 19.40 23.62 -15.02
N ARG A 223 19.92 23.80 -16.24
CA ARG A 223 20.90 24.80 -16.61
C ARG A 223 20.68 25.25 -18.03
#